data_d191d03a064742c3411093cd26dbfd5e
#
_entry.id   d191d03a064742c3411093cd26dbfd5e
#
_cell.length_a   1.000
_cell.length_b   1.000
_cell.length_c   1.000
_cell.angle_alpha   90.00
_cell.angle_beta   90.00
_cell.angle_gamma   90.00
#
_symmetry.space_group_name_H-M   'P 1'
#
loop_
_entity.id
_entity.type
_entity.pdbx_description
1 polymer ?
#
loop_
_entity_poly.entity_id
_entity_poly.type
_entity_poly.pdbx_seq_one_letter_code
_entity_poly.pdbx_strand_id
1 'polypeptide(L)'
;LAVTLTDGSYHSVDSSDMAFRQAARIAMEEAVPQARPVLLEPVLMVEVVVPSDAMSRASAIVSARRGQILGYDSRPGWRGWDQI
;
A
#
# COMPACT_ATOMS: atom_id res chain seq x y z
N LEU A 1 -6.84 5.97 5.79
CA LEU A 1 -8.28 6.13 5.90
C LEU A 1 -8.60 7.24 6.91
N ALA A 2 -9.44 8.17 6.51
CA ALA A 2 -9.91 9.25 7.38
C ALA A 2 -11.43 9.10 7.60
N VAL A 3 -11.87 9.22 8.84
CA VAL A 3 -13.28 9.10 9.23
C VAL A 3 -13.66 10.33 10.05
N THR A 4 -14.75 10.98 9.69
CA THR A 4 -15.28 12.14 10.40
C THR A 4 -16.71 11.84 10.83
N LEU A 5 -16.96 11.96 12.14
CA LEU A 5 -18.32 11.88 12.68
C LEU A 5 -18.98 13.24 12.50
N THR A 6 -20.09 13.28 11.79
CA THR A 6 -20.79 14.52 11.43
C THR A 6 -22.04 14.77 12.26
N ASP A 7 -22.66 13.73 12.77
CA ASP A 7 -23.89 13.84 13.52
C ASP A 7 -24.12 12.59 14.38
N GLY A 8 -25.02 12.69 15.33
CA GLY A 8 -25.40 11.60 16.21
C GLY A 8 -26.51 12.04 17.16
N SER A 9 -27.10 11.08 17.83
CA SER A 9 -28.11 11.33 18.86
C SER A 9 -27.91 10.41 20.06
N TYR A 10 -28.45 10.81 21.19
CA TYR A 10 -28.38 10.05 22.44
C TYR A 10 -29.77 9.95 23.07
N HIS A 11 -30.14 8.75 23.49
CA HIS A 11 -31.36 8.47 24.24
C HIS A 11 -31.01 7.68 25.51
N SER A 12 -31.40 8.17 26.67
CA SER A 12 -30.97 7.63 27.96
C SER A 12 -31.36 6.16 28.18
N VAL A 13 -32.43 5.68 27.53
CA VAL A 13 -32.91 4.29 27.63
C VAL A 13 -32.22 3.38 26.63
N ASP A 14 -32.00 3.86 25.39
CA ASP A 14 -31.55 3.05 24.25
C ASP A 14 -30.05 3.18 23.97
N SER A 15 -29.38 4.15 24.58
CA SER A 15 -27.97 4.40 24.34
C SER A 15 -27.07 3.68 25.35
N SER A 16 -26.00 3.12 24.85
CA SER A 16 -24.96 2.45 25.62
C SER A 16 -23.70 2.36 24.78
N ASP A 17 -22.57 2.03 25.40
CA ASP A 17 -21.33 1.80 24.66
C ASP A 17 -21.50 0.74 23.57
N MET A 18 -22.20 -0.33 23.88
CA MET A 18 -22.47 -1.40 22.91
C MET A 18 -23.34 -0.91 21.75
N ALA A 19 -24.37 -0.11 22.04
CA ALA A 19 -25.26 0.46 21.03
C ALA A 19 -24.50 1.41 20.09
N PHE A 20 -23.62 2.26 20.63
CA PHE A 20 -22.77 3.14 19.83
C PHE A 20 -21.77 2.38 18.97
N ARG A 21 -21.16 1.32 19.49
CA ARG A 21 -20.26 0.45 18.70
C ARG A 21 -20.99 -0.18 17.52
N GLN A 22 -22.20 -0.65 17.74
CA GLN A 22 -23.01 -1.27 16.69
C GLN A 22 -23.45 -0.24 15.65
N ALA A 23 -23.87 0.95 16.08
CA ALA A 23 -24.24 2.04 15.17
C ALA A 23 -23.04 2.46 14.30
N ALA A 24 -21.86 2.60 14.88
CA ALA A 24 -20.65 2.92 14.16
C ALA A 24 -20.29 1.83 13.14
N ARG A 25 -20.43 0.57 13.52
CA ARG A 25 -20.19 -0.57 12.61
C ARG A 25 -21.11 -0.52 11.40
N ILE A 26 -22.40 -0.34 11.61
CA ILE A 26 -23.39 -0.24 10.52
C ILE A 26 -23.06 0.95 9.61
N ALA A 27 -22.75 2.11 10.19
CA ALA A 27 -22.40 3.29 9.43
C ALA A 27 -21.16 3.06 8.55
N MET A 28 -20.13 2.40 9.07
CA MET A 28 -18.91 2.08 8.31
C MET A 28 -19.17 1.04 7.23
N GLU A 29 -19.97 0.03 7.50
CA GLU A 29 -20.36 -0.99 6.51
C GLU A 29 -21.09 -0.38 5.30
N GLU A 30 -21.83 0.71 5.52
CA GLU A 30 -22.49 1.45 4.44
C GLU A 30 -21.55 2.45 3.76
N ALA A 31 -20.74 3.16 4.53
CA ALA A 31 -19.91 4.28 4.03
C ALA A 31 -18.69 3.81 3.22
N VAL A 32 -18.00 2.76 3.65
CA VAL A 32 -16.76 2.31 3.03
C VAL A 32 -16.93 1.93 1.56
N PRO A 33 -17.93 1.13 1.15
CA PRO A 33 -18.15 0.83 -0.27
C PRO A 33 -18.44 2.06 -1.12
N GLN A 34 -19.15 3.05 -0.56
CA GLN A 34 -19.48 4.31 -1.26
C GLN A 34 -18.26 5.22 -1.44
N ALA A 35 -17.27 5.10 -0.56
CA ALA A 35 -16.01 5.84 -0.63
C ALA A 35 -15.05 5.33 -1.72
N ARG A 36 -15.38 4.25 -2.41
CA ARG A 36 -14.55 3.61 -3.42
C ARG A 36 -13.16 3.24 -2.88
N PRO A 37 -13.09 2.28 -1.96
CA PRO A 37 -11.84 1.91 -1.30
C PRO A 37 -10.83 1.35 -2.30
N VAL A 38 -9.56 1.66 -2.06
CA VAL A 38 -8.42 1.14 -2.81
C VAL A 38 -7.46 0.50 -1.83
N LEU A 39 -7.00 -0.70 -2.14
CA LEU A 39 -5.98 -1.36 -1.35
C LEU A 39 -4.63 -0.69 -1.59
N LEU A 40 -4.03 -0.19 -0.52
CA LEU A 40 -2.69 0.39 -0.58
C LEU A 40 -1.64 -0.71 -0.47
N GLU A 41 -0.64 -0.63 -1.33
CA GLU A 41 0.51 -1.52 -1.32
C GLU A 41 1.75 -0.73 -0.89
N PRO A 42 2.70 -1.35 -0.16
CA PRO A 42 3.95 -0.70 0.14
C PRO A 42 4.77 -0.51 -1.14
N VAL A 43 5.28 0.70 -1.33
CA VAL A 43 6.19 1.02 -2.43
C VAL A 43 7.56 1.27 -1.85
N LEU A 44 8.54 0.51 -2.31
CA LEU A 44 9.90 0.55 -1.79
C LEU A 44 10.89 1.00 -2.86
N MET A 45 11.91 1.71 -2.43
CA MET A 45 13.12 1.90 -3.23
C MET A 45 13.98 0.64 -3.09
N VAL A 46 14.26 -0.02 -4.20
CA VAL A 46 14.99 -1.29 -4.22
C VAL A 46 16.22 -1.16 -5.09
N GLU A 47 17.33 -1.62 -4.59
CA GLU A 47 18.59 -1.72 -5.33
C GLU A 47 18.90 -3.20 -5.55
N VAL A 48 19.06 -3.58 -6.81
CA VAL A 48 19.33 -4.97 -7.20
C VAL A 48 20.70 -5.02 -7.84
N VAL A 49 21.60 -5.79 -7.25
CA VAL A 49 22.98 -5.96 -7.74
C VAL A 49 23.14 -7.38 -8.28
N VAL A 50 23.50 -7.49 -9.54
CA VAL A 50 23.61 -8.78 -10.24
C VAL A 50 24.85 -8.79 -11.14
N PRO A 51 25.36 -9.98 -11.52
CA PRO A 51 26.33 -10.07 -12.59
C PRO A 51 25.81 -9.43 -13.87
N SER A 52 26.67 -8.80 -14.64
CA SER A 52 26.28 -8.03 -15.84
C SER A 52 25.50 -8.85 -16.86
N ASP A 53 25.80 -10.14 -16.98
CA ASP A 53 25.09 -11.07 -17.86
C ASP A 53 23.67 -11.42 -17.38
N ALA A 54 23.37 -11.21 -16.11
CA ALA A 54 22.05 -11.45 -15.53
C ALA A 54 21.16 -10.19 -15.50
N MET A 55 21.66 -9.05 -15.91
CA MET A 55 20.94 -7.75 -15.81
C MET A 55 19.61 -7.77 -16.56
N SER A 56 19.55 -8.35 -17.76
CA SER A 56 18.33 -8.44 -18.55
C SER A 56 17.25 -9.23 -17.83
N ARG A 57 17.62 -10.31 -17.15
CA ARG A 57 16.68 -11.14 -16.36
C ARG A 57 16.19 -10.40 -15.13
N ALA A 58 17.09 -9.71 -14.44
CA ALA A 58 16.74 -8.89 -13.28
C ALA A 58 15.74 -7.79 -13.66
N SER A 59 15.99 -7.08 -14.74
CA SER A 59 15.09 -6.04 -15.26
C SER A 59 13.71 -6.60 -15.62
N ALA A 60 13.66 -7.75 -16.27
CA ALA A 60 12.41 -8.42 -16.63
C ALA A 60 11.59 -8.81 -15.39
N ILE A 61 12.25 -9.29 -14.33
CA ILE A 61 11.58 -9.66 -13.07
C ILE A 61 10.99 -8.42 -12.38
N VAL A 62 11.74 -7.32 -12.32
CA VAL A 62 11.25 -6.05 -11.75
C VAL A 62 10.04 -5.53 -12.52
N SER A 63 10.12 -5.50 -13.84
CA SER A 63 9.04 -5.04 -14.71
C SER A 63 7.79 -5.92 -14.61
N ALA A 64 7.97 -7.24 -14.53
CA ALA A 64 6.86 -8.18 -14.37
C ALA A 64 6.09 -7.99 -13.04
N ARG A 65 6.75 -7.42 -12.03
CA ARG A 65 6.15 -7.10 -10.73
C ARG A 65 5.71 -5.63 -10.59
N ARG A 66 5.50 -4.96 -11.73
CA ARG A 66 5.09 -3.54 -11.77
C ARG A 66 6.13 -2.59 -11.17
N GLY A 67 7.39 -3.02 -11.08
CA GLY A 67 8.48 -2.15 -10.66
C GLY A 67 8.83 -1.14 -11.73
N GLN A 68 9.19 0.06 -11.33
CA GLN A 68 9.72 1.09 -12.22
C GLN A 68 11.22 1.17 -12.09
N ILE A 69 11.94 0.96 -13.20
CA ILE A 69 13.40 1.07 -13.21
C ILE A 69 13.78 2.53 -13.30
N LEU A 70 14.53 3.02 -12.32
CA LEU A 70 14.95 4.42 -12.23
C LEU A 70 16.32 4.65 -12.83
N GLY A 71 17.14 3.62 -12.93
CA GLY A 71 18.46 3.74 -13.51
C GLY A 71 19.24 2.45 -13.51
N TYR A 72 20.32 2.47 -14.26
CA TYR A 72 21.32 1.40 -14.35
C TYR A 72 22.67 1.98 -14.03
N ASP A 73 23.46 1.28 -13.27
CA ASP A 73 24.83 1.68 -12.96
C ASP A 73 25.73 0.47 -12.80
N SER A 74 27.04 0.66 -12.97
CA SER A 74 28.02 -0.36 -12.68
C SER A 74 28.41 -0.27 -11.21
N ARG A 75 28.50 -1.41 -10.54
CA ARG A 75 28.83 -1.45 -9.12
C ARG A 75 30.28 -1.02 -8.89
N PRO A 76 30.56 0.10 -8.22
CA PRO A 76 31.92 0.54 -7.94
C PRO A 76 32.71 -0.51 -7.16
N GLY A 77 33.93 -0.84 -7.64
CA GLY A 77 34.80 -1.82 -7.01
C GLY A 77 34.43 -3.30 -7.26
N TRP A 78 33.31 -3.54 -7.97
CA TRP A 78 32.83 -4.90 -8.27
C TRP A 78 32.84 -5.12 -9.78
N ARG A 79 33.96 -5.58 -10.29
CA ARG A 79 34.11 -5.81 -11.73
C ARG A 79 33.15 -6.87 -12.26
N GLY A 80 32.38 -6.52 -13.31
CA GLY A 80 31.41 -7.43 -13.90
C GLY A 80 30.08 -7.54 -13.13
N TRP A 81 29.82 -6.60 -12.24
CA TRP A 81 28.56 -6.48 -11.50
C TRP A 81 27.92 -5.13 -11.76
N ASP A 82 26.63 -5.16 -12.05
CA ASP A 82 25.82 -3.99 -12.30
C ASP A 82 24.64 -3.91 -11.34
N GLN A 83 24.07 -2.73 -11.21
CA GLN A 83 22.90 -2.48 -10.36
C GLN A 83 21.79 -1.73 -11.09
N ILE A 84 20.59 -2.00 -10.71
CA ILE A 84 19.41 -1.25 -11.11
C ILE A 84 18.65 -0.78 -9.87
#